data_93a4f206d2265a7d4abc05e4e827a4e6
#
_entry.id   93a4f206d2265a7d4abc05e4e827a4e6
#
_cell.length_a   1.000
_cell.length_b   1.000
_cell.length_c   1.000
_cell.angle_alpha   90.00
_cell.angle_beta   90.00
_cell.angle_gamma   90.00
#
_symmetry.space_group_name_H-M   'P 1'
#
loop_
_entity.id
_entity.type
_entity.pdbx_description
1 polymer ?
#
loop_
_entity_poly.entity_id
_entity_poly.type
_entity_poly.pdbx_seq_one_letter_code
_entity_poly.pdbx_strand_id
1 'polypeptide(L)'
;MWAKSSLVIFHLGVAGVFGMAEAHAQNSRIALKSGESVELGPIYWVARCRSIMVGTPAVEVLEGPEEVTLAIKEGMVLPRRLNCANEVPGGTLVATAKGVKEPKEAKLTYRVKYKTKDGDRQTSNVYTISLFP
;
A
#
# COMPACT_ATOMS: atom_id res chain seq x y z
N MET A 1 14.97 7.95 -49.75
CA MET A 1 14.84 8.02 -49.24
C MET A 1 14.89 8.10 -48.34
N TRP A 2 15.06 7.94 -47.59
CA TRP A 2 15.12 8.03 -46.69
C TRP A 2 14.47 8.30 -45.81
N ALA A 3 14.26 8.52 -45.42
CA ALA A 3 13.55 9.03 -44.67
C ALA A 3 12.87 8.12 -43.94
N LYS A 4 12.42 7.44 -44.26
CA LYS A 4 11.71 6.67 -43.65
C LYS A 4 12.20 6.06 -42.61
N SER A 5 13.14 5.89 -42.60
CA SER A 5 13.62 5.18 -41.62
C SER A 5 13.49 5.77 -40.41
N SER A 6 13.78 6.83 -40.41
CA SER A 6 13.83 7.40 -39.22
C SER A 6 12.67 7.23 -38.47
N LEU A 7 11.74 7.36 -39.00
CA LEU A 7 10.68 7.44 -38.26
C LEU A 7 10.46 6.37 -37.38
N VAL A 8 10.79 5.40 -37.67
CA VAL A 8 10.50 4.47 -36.88
C VAL A 8 10.92 4.53 -35.64
N ILE A 9 11.96 4.91 -35.48
CA ILE A 9 12.45 5.00 -34.34
C ILE A 9 11.79 5.53 -33.35
N PHE A 10 11.47 6.57 -33.51
CA PHE A 10 11.04 7.20 -32.52
C PHE A 10 10.01 6.59 -31.78
N HIS A 11 9.18 6.09 -32.33
CA HIS A 11 8.15 5.80 -31.53
C HIS A 11 8.41 4.72 -30.69
N LEU A 12 9.36 4.04 -30.94
CA LEU A 12 9.66 3.11 -30.19
C LEU A 12 9.95 3.45 -28.90
N GLY A 13 10.60 4.37 -28.70
CA GLY A 13 11.00 4.69 -27.44
C GLY A 13 9.88 4.85 -26.59
N VAL A 14 8.91 5.28 -27.05
CA VAL A 14 7.86 5.53 -26.32
C VAL A 14 7.29 4.41 -25.65
N ALA A 15 7.16 3.40 -26.25
CA ALA A 15 6.56 2.32 -25.68
C ALA A 15 7.21 1.86 -24.43
N GLY A 16 8.44 1.92 -24.36
CA GLY A 16 9.10 1.38 -23.23
C GLY A 16 8.73 2.02 -21.96
N VAL A 17 8.46 3.23 -22.00
CA VAL A 17 8.20 3.93 -20.83
C VAL A 17 6.97 3.52 -20.15
N PHE A 18 5.96 3.23 -20.83
CA PHE A 18 4.80 2.86 -20.24
C PHE A 18 4.91 1.65 -19.44
N GLY A 19 5.54 0.70 -19.86
CA GLY A 19 5.62 -0.53 -19.18
C GLY A 19 6.11 -0.41 -17.80
N MET A 20 6.99 0.48 -17.58
CA MET A 20 7.52 0.58 -16.28
C MET A 20 6.55 1.06 -15.30
N ALA A 21 5.79 2.00 -15.65
CA ALA A 21 4.88 2.56 -14.72
C ALA A 21 3.90 1.52 -14.24
N GLU A 22 3.52 0.66 -15.10
CA GLU A 22 2.59 -0.32 -14.69
C GLU A 22 3.16 -1.34 -13.80
N ALA A 23 4.38 -1.68 -14.02
CA ALA A 23 5.00 -2.68 -13.23
C ALA A 23 4.98 -2.33 -11.77
N HIS A 24 5.17 -1.08 -11.46
CA HIS A 24 5.15 -0.72 -10.09
C HIS A 24 3.85 -0.94 -9.43
N ALA A 25 2.80 -0.69 -10.08
CA ALA A 25 1.52 -0.75 -9.47
C ALA A 25 1.13 -2.13 -9.09
N GLN A 26 1.85 -3.12 -9.56
CA GLN A 26 1.41 -4.44 -9.31
C GLN A 26 2.20 -5.23 -8.36
N ASN A 27 3.07 -4.60 -7.63
CA ASN A 27 3.96 -5.31 -6.76
C ASN A 27 3.48 -5.57 -5.36
N SER A 28 2.31 -5.15 -5.00
CA SER A 28 1.84 -5.33 -3.63
C SER A 28 1.15 -6.67 -3.49
N ARG A 29 1.93 -7.68 -3.17
CA ARG A 29 1.42 -9.04 -3.01
C ARG A 29 1.84 -9.61 -1.69
N ILE A 30 0.93 -10.33 -1.04
CA ILE A 30 1.24 -11.03 0.19
C ILE A 30 0.55 -12.38 0.21
N ALA A 31 1.07 -13.27 1.04
CA ALA A 31 0.46 -14.57 1.23
C ALA A 31 0.17 -14.73 2.72
N LEU A 32 -0.98 -15.25 3.05
CA LEU A 32 -1.38 -15.47 4.42
C LEU A 32 -2.02 -16.83 4.58
N LYS A 33 -1.62 -17.52 5.65
CA LYS A 33 -2.25 -18.75 6.01
C LYS A 33 -3.28 -18.44 7.06
N SER A 34 -4.32 -19.25 7.14
CA SER A 34 -5.38 -19.05 8.14
C SER A 34 -4.78 -19.00 9.53
N GLY A 35 -5.10 -17.98 10.28
CA GLY A 35 -4.55 -17.77 11.62
C GLY A 35 -3.33 -16.90 11.68
N GLU A 36 -2.77 -16.51 10.53
CA GLU A 36 -1.59 -15.67 10.52
C GLU A 36 -1.92 -14.18 10.41
N SER A 37 -1.00 -13.37 10.89
CA SER A 37 -1.05 -11.92 10.71
C SER A 37 0.24 -11.45 10.08
N VAL A 38 0.15 -10.40 9.28
CA VAL A 38 1.34 -9.82 8.66
C VAL A 38 1.26 -8.31 8.73
N GLU A 39 2.39 -7.67 8.91
CA GLU A 39 2.45 -6.22 8.89
C GLU A 39 2.56 -5.75 7.46
N LEU A 40 1.69 -4.84 7.07
CA LEU A 40 1.69 -4.31 5.72
C LEU A 40 2.54 -3.06 5.58
N GLY A 41 2.80 -2.38 6.66
CA GLY A 41 3.67 -1.23 6.62
C GLY A 41 3.33 -0.19 7.66
N PRO A 42 4.18 0.83 7.77
CA PRO A 42 3.96 1.88 8.76
C PRO A 42 2.90 2.86 8.31
N ILE A 43 2.18 3.40 9.27
CA ILE A 43 1.15 4.39 9.05
C ILE A 43 1.59 5.65 9.77
N TYR A 44 1.72 6.76 9.04
CA TYR A 44 2.10 8.03 9.63
C TYR A 44 1.71 9.18 8.70
N TRP A 45 1.65 10.37 9.23
CA TRP A 45 1.48 11.57 8.40
C TRP A 45 2.34 12.64 9.04
N VAL A 46 3.38 13.04 8.35
CA VAL A 46 4.37 13.96 8.91
C VAL A 46 4.60 15.17 8.02
N ALA A 47 5.04 16.25 8.63
CA ALA A 47 5.52 17.41 7.93
C ALA A 47 6.85 17.75 8.58
N ARG A 48 7.90 17.85 7.79
CA ARG A 48 9.26 18.10 8.28
C ARG A 48 9.66 17.11 9.36
N CYS A 49 9.34 15.85 9.11
CA CYS A 49 9.67 14.74 10.00
C CYS A 49 9.03 14.83 11.39
N ARG A 50 7.94 15.56 11.51
CA ARG A 50 7.17 15.59 12.75
C ARG A 50 5.76 15.16 12.46
N SER A 51 5.18 14.37 13.32
CA SER A 51 3.81 13.92 13.13
C SER A 51 2.86 15.09 13.26
N ILE A 52 1.95 15.22 12.29
CA ILE A 52 0.88 16.18 12.38
C ILE A 52 -0.46 15.48 12.50
N MET A 53 -0.47 14.20 12.82
CA MET A 53 -1.70 13.49 13.08
C MET A 53 -2.33 13.92 14.38
N VAL A 54 -3.66 13.93 14.39
CA VAL A 54 -4.42 14.20 15.58
C VAL A 54 -5.24 12.95 15.83
N GLY A 55 -4.89 12.21 16.86
CA GLY A 55 -5.59 10.98 17.17
C GLY A 55 -5.12 9.81 16.33
N THR A 56 -5.82 8.71 16.47
CA THR A 56 -5.47 7.47 15.80
C THR A 56 -6.10 7.41 14.42
N PRO A 57 -5.36 7.04 13.39
CA PRO A 57 -5.95 6.88 12.07
C PRO A 57 -6.86 5.66 12.03
N ALA A 58 -7.76 5.62 11.08
CA ALA A 58 -8.70 4.52 10.93
C ALA A 58 -8.51 3.86 9.58
N VAL A 59 -8.65 2.54 9.52
CA VAL A 59 -8.56 1.81 8.26
C VAL A 59 -9.94 1.29 7.89
N GLU A 60 -10.24 1.37 6.60
CA GLU A 60 -11.51 0.92 6.07
C GLU A 60 -11.26 -0.01 4.89
N VAL A 61 -11.82 -1.20 4.91
CA VAL A 61 -11.73 -2.11 3.78
C VAL A 61 -12.85 -1.76 2.82
N LEU A 62 -12.48 -1.41 1.59
CA LEU A 62 -13.46 -1.08 0.57
C LEU A 62 -13.88 -2.31 -0.21
N GLU A 63 -12.94 -3.24 -0.41
CA GLU A 63 -13.22 -4.47 -1.13
C GLU A 63 -12.24 -5.52 -0.68
N GLY A 64 -12.68 -6.72 -0.42
CA GLY A 64 -11.76 -7.79 -0.03
C GLY A 64 -12.50 -9.03 0.43
N PRO A 65 -11.75 -10.10 0.69
CA PRO A 65 -12.34 -11.35 1.13
C PRO A 65 -12.74 -11.28 2.59
N GLU A 66 -13.79 -11.98 2.96
CA GLU A 66 -14.27 -11.98 4.32
C GLU A 66 -13.25 -12.52 5.29
N GLU A 67 -12.37 -13.36 4.84
CA GLU A 67 -11.37 -13.99 5.69
C GLU A 67 -10.30 -13.05 6.19
N VAL A 68 -10.18 -11.86 5.60
CA VAL A 68 -9.11 -10.94 5.95
C VAL A 68 -9.64 -9.72 6.67
N THR A 69 -9.02 -9.38 7.79
CA THR A 69 -9.33 -8.16 8.51
C THR A 69 -8.08 -7.30 8.61
N LEU A 70 -8.27 -5.99 8.66
CA LEU A 70 -7.19 -5.04 8.82
C LEU A 70 -7.35 -4.28 10.13
N ALA A 71 -6.22 -3.99 10.76
CA ALA A 71 -6.23 -3.20 11.98
C ALA A 71 -4.96 -2.34 12.01
N ILE A 72 -5.02 -1.23 12.70
CA ILE A 72 -3.85 -0.39 12.91
C ILE A 72 -3.40 -0.55 14.35
N LYS A 73 -2.15 -0.95 14.52
CA LYS A 73 -1.57 -1.11 15.82
C LYS A 73 -0.78 0.16 16.11
N GLU A 74 -1.20 0.91 17.10
CA GLU A 74 -0.54 2.18 17.42
C GLU A 74 0.86 1.97 17.91
N GLY A 75 1.75 2.89 17.62
CA GLY A 75 3.12 2.82 18.08
C GLY A 75 4.00 3.82 17.35
N MET A 76 5.26 3.83 17.73
CA MET A 76 6.23 4.71 17.09
C MET A 76 6.73 4.07 15.82
N VAL A 77 6.85 4.85 14.76
CA VAL A 77 7.32 4.36 13.47
C VAL A 77 8.35 5.31 12.88
N LEU A 78 9.23 4.79 12.08
CA LEU A 78 10.27 5.59 11.43
C LEU A 78 9.87 5.89 9.99
N PRO A 79 9.65 7.15 9.62
CA PRO A 79 9.27 7.50 8.26
C PRO A 79 10.47 7.41 7.31
N ARG A 80 10.85 6.18 6.96
CA ARG A 80 12.03 5.96 6.14
C ARG A 80 11.95 6.53 4.75
N ARG A 81 10.79 6.50 4.15
CA ARG A 81 10.65 7.04 2.80
C ARG A 81 10.95 8.51 2.71
N LEU A 82 10.79 9.21 3.82
CA LEU A 82 11.03 10.64 3.85
C LEU A 82 12.37 10.97 4.45
N ASN A 83 13.21 9.95 4.66
CA ASN A 83 14.55 10.14 5.21
C ASN A 83 14.55 10.81 6.57
N CYS A 84 13.55 10.53 7.37
CA CYS A 84 13.52 11.08 8.74
C CYS A 84 14.41 10.24 9.63
N ALA A 85 15.13 10.89 10.52
CA ALA A 85 16.07 10.20 11.39
C ALA A 85 15.44 9.64 12.65
N ASN A 86 14.32 10.20 13.07
CA ASN A 86 13.71 9.81 14.34
C ASN A 86 12.33 9.21 14.13
N GLU A 87 11.94 8.36 15.07
CA GLU A 87 10.61 7.80 15.05
C GLU A 87 9.57 8.84 15.41
N VAL A 88 8.36 8.67 14.93
CA VAL A 88 7.23 9.56 15.21
C VAL A 88 6.03 8.72 15.61
N PRO A 89 5.07 9.30 16.32
CA PRO A 89 3.83 8.58 16.63
C PRO A 89 3.11 8.20 15.34
N GLY A 90 2.61 7.01 15.30
CA GLY A 90 1.89 6.51 14.14
C GLY A 90 1.33 5.13 14.45
N GLY A 91 1.48 4.22 13.55
CA GLY A 91 1.03 2.85 13.76
C GLY A 91 1.54 1.93 12.69
N THR A 92 1.15 0.68 12.80
CA THR A 92 1.49 -0.33 11.81
C THR A 92 0.20 -0.97 11.34
N LEU A 93 0.02 -1.08 10.05
CA LEU A 93 -1.15 -1.71 9.49
C LEU A 93 -0.92 -3.21 9.47
N VAL A 94 -1.85 -3.98 10.02
CA VAL A 94 -1.71 -5.42 10.16
C VAL A 94 -2.91 -6.10 9.50
N ALA A 95 -2.63 -7.12 8.68
CA ALA A 95 -3.66 -7.94 8.07
C ALA A 95 -3.67 -9.30 8.75
N THR A 96 -4.85 -9.81 9.04
CA THR A 96 -5.02 -11.11 9.69
C THR A 96 -5.99 -11.96 8.87
N ALA A 97 -5.67 -13.21 8.67
CA ALA A 97 -6.52 -14.13 7.95
C ALA A 97 -7.11 -15.16 8.91
N LYS A 98 -8.40 -15.47 8.74
CA LYS A 98 -9.08 -16.49 9.52
C LYS A 98 -10.09 -17.22 8.68
N GLY A 99 -10.27 -18.49 8.96
CA GLY A 99 -11.35 -19.26 8.33
C GLY A 99 -11.16 -19.54 6.86
N VAL A 100 -9.94 -19.61 6.39
CA VAL A 100 -9.68 -19.90 5.00
C VAL A 100 -9.87 -21.40 4.80
N LYS A 101 -10.80 -21.80 3.93
CA LYS A 101 -11.11 -23.20 3.74
C LYS A 101 -10.37 -23.85 2.60
N GLU A 102 -10.04 -23.07 1.59
CA GLU A 102 -9.28 -23.58 0.47
C GLU A 102 -8.42 -22.47 -0.10
N PRO A 103 -7.35 -22.80 -0.81
CA PRO A 103 -6.48 -21.77 -1.35
C PRO A 103 -7.23 -20.89 -2.33
N LYS A 104 -7.02 -19.59 -2.23
CA LYS A 104 -7.60 -18.66 -3.18
C LYS A 104 -6.81 -17.36 -3.22
N GLU A 105 -7.01 -16.62 -4.29
CA GLU A 105 -6.38 -15.33 -4.46
C GLU A 105 -7.46 -14.27 -4.53
N ALA A 106 -7.26 -13.14 -3.92
CA ALA A 106 -8.23 -12.07 -3.91
C ALA A 106 -7.54 -10.71 -3.84
N LYS A 107 -8.26 -9.68 -4.25
CA LYS A 107 -7.76 -8.33 -4.11
C LYS A 107 -8.31 -7.74 -2.84
N LEU A 108 -7.47 -7.00 -2.14
CA LEU A 108 -7.86 -6.27 -0.96
C LEU A 108 -7.62 -4.80 -1.25
N THR A 109 -8.67 -4.01 -1.26
CA THR A 109 -8.59 -2.58 -1.45
C THR A 109 -9.01 -1.91 -0.16
N TYR A 110 -8.18 -1.01 0.33
CA TYR A 110 -8.47 -0.34 1.58
C TYR A 110 -8.02 1.10 1.55
N ARG A 111 -8.52 1.87 2.49
CA ARG A 111 -8.03 3.22 2.67
C ARG A 111 -7.79 3.50 4.14
N VAL A 112 -6.85 4.36 4.41
CA VAL A 112 -6.54 4.82 5.75
C VAL A 112 -6.95 6.29 5.83
N LYS A 113 -7.71 6.62 6.84
CA LYS A 113 -8.18 7.98 7.06
C LYS A 113 -7.42 8.58 8.22
N TYR A 114 -6.92 9.78 8.00
CA TYR A 114 -6.13 10.48 9.00
C TYR A 114 -6.79 11.80 9.33
N LYS A 115 -6.75 12.17 10.59
CA LYS A 115 -7.08 13.53 10.98
C LYS A 115 -5.76 14.20 11.26
N THR A 116 -5.51 15.32 10.60
CA THR A 116 -4.25 16.04 10.79
C THR A 116 -4.53 17.48 11.17
N LYS A 117 -3.48 18.17 11.62
CA LYS A 117 -3.61 19.56 11.96
C LYS A 117 -4.00 20.40 10.76
N ASP A 118 -3.76 19.90 9.55
CA ASP A 118 -4.11 20.60 8.32
C ASP A 118 -5.40 20.07 7.69
N GLY A 119 -6.19 19.32 8.43
CA GLY A 119 -7.44 18.78 7.94
C GLY A 119 -7.39 17.28 7.74
N ASP A 120 -8.46 16.73 7.21
CA ASP A 120 -8.57 15.29 7.00
C ASP A 120 -7.79 14.87 5.76
N ARG A 121 -7.17 13.72 5.84
CA ARG A 121 -6.38 13.15 4.75
C ARG A 121 -6.72 11.67 4.61
N GLN A 122 -6.47 11.12 3.44
CA GLN A 122 -6.63 9.68 3.28
C GLN A 122 -5.70 9.14 2.20
N THR A 123 -5.37 7.88 2.32
CA THR A 123 -4.59 7.17 1.31
C THR A 123 -5.32 5.87 1.00
N SER A 124 -5.16 5.38 -0.22
CA SER A 124 -5.78 4.12 -0.62
C SER A 124 -4.74 3.22 -1.25
N ASN A 125 -4.88 1.93 -1.06
CA ASN A 125 -3.95 0.96 -1.61
C ASN A 125 -4.66 -0.33 -1.96
N VAL A 126 -4.04 -1.11 -2.82
CA VAL A 126 -4.56 -2.40 -3.26
C VAL A 126 -3.47 -3.45 -3.07
N TYR A 127 -3.83 -4.56 -2.46
CA TYR A 127 -2.94 -5.71 -2.36
C TYR A 127 -3.60 -6.89 -3.02
N THR A 128 -2.78 -7.75 -3.62
CA THR A 128 -3.24 -9.06 -4.06
C THR A 128 -2.83 -10.04 -2.97
N ILE A 129 -3.80 -10.76 -2.43
CA ILE A 129 -3.56 -11.67 -1.33
C ILE A 129 -3.78 -13.10 -1.75
N SER A 130 -2.80 -13.96 -1.46
CA SER A 130 -2.96 -15.39 -1.65
C SER A 130 -3.27 -15.97 -0.28
N LEU A 131 -4.43 -16.60 -0.16
CA LEU A 131 -4.90 -17.16 1.10
C LEU A 131 -4.80 -18.67 1.10
N PHE A 132 -4.38 -19.23 2.24
CA PHE A 132 -4.22 -20.67 2.41
C PHE A 132 -4.88 -21.14 3.70
N PRO A 133 -5.38 -22.38 3.71
CA PRO A 133 -5.96 -22.94 4.93
C PRO A 133 -4.96 -23.08 6.04
#